data_06d22a9a3f52d0fe5048a624f0090e63
#
_entry.id   06d22a9a3f52d0fe5048a624f0090e63
#
_cell.length_a   1.000
_cell.length_b   1.000
_cell.length_c   1.000
_cell.angle_alpha   90.00
_cell.angle_beta   90.00
_cell.angle_gamma   90.00
#
_symmetry.space_group_name_H-M   'P 1'
#
loop_
_entity.id
_entity.type
_entity.pdbx_description
1 polymer ?
#
loop_
_entity_poly.entity_id
_entity_poly.type
_entity_poly.pdbx_seq_one_letter_code
_entity_poly.pdbx_strand_id
1 'polypeptide(L)'
;MQGNSQTIKKKSWIDNMLDKIERAGNKLPDPITLFIILAGVVLVLSWVLSMLGISAVQPGTEDVIQVKNLLSQEGLILILTQMVSTFTGFAPLGLVIVTMIGIGLAEQTGLISAVMKKIVMSAPTKLIVPFIIFTGLVGNLAADAAFIILPPIAAMIFMSIGRNPLAGLIITYAAVAGGFSANILISSLDVLLLGITESAAQIADPAYTGRATMNYYFLIASTFLLVIIGTWVAKKFTEPRFGSFHGEIEKLEPLTALEKRGLKWAGIVTLVYILVIAFTVIPSNGLLRDPATGGFLNSPFMAGIVPIMLFFFLLPGLAYGIAAKEVKNDKEVAEKIFKSIADMAPFIVLAFAASQMIAFFNWSNIGSILAIKGAELLQALNFTGLPMMIGFVLICAFVNLLIASASAKWALLAPIFVPMFLYLGYSPAVTQMAYRVGDSITNPITPMLPYFAILLSFAKRYDKNIGIGTLISSLLPFSVFFAIGWIILFAIWFLLGLPLGPGDYIYLK
;
A
#
# COMPACT_ATOMS: atom_id res chain seq x y z
N MET A 1 31.51 -26.60 -39.02
CA MET A 1 31.77 -25.33 -38.31
C MET A 1 30.76 -24.31 -38.79
N GLN A 2 29.64 -24.16 -38.08
CA GLN A 2 28.71 -23.07 -38.32
C GLN A 2 28.80 -22.15 -37.09
N GLY A 3 29.37 -20.96 -37.32
CA GLY A 3 29.54 -19.94 -36.29
C GLY A 3 28.24 -19.34 -35.93
N ASN A 4 27.83 -19.53 -34.66
CA ASN A 4 26.70 -18.89 -34.01
C ASN A 4 27.11 -17.43 -33.75
N SER A 5 26.86 -16.52 -34.68
CA SER A 5 26.94 -15.08 -34.44
C SER A 5 25.73 -14.68 -33.57
N GLN A 6 25.93 -14.65 -32.26
CA GLN A 6 25.01 -13.95 -31.36
C GLN A 6 25.02 -12.47 -31.76
N THR A 7 24.01 -12.05 -32.50
CA THR A 7 23.73 -10.64 -32.73
C THR A 7 23.43 -9.99 -31.36
N ILE A 8 24.40 -9.26 -30.81
CA ILE A 8 24.23 -8.41 -29.63
C ILE A 8 23.19 -7.37 -30.02
N LYS A 9 21.91 -7.59 -29.64
CA LYS A 9 20.85 -6.57 -29.76
C LYS A 9 21.33 -5.33 -29.02
N LYS A 10 21.52 -4.21 -29.73
CA LYS A 10 21.75 -2.89 -29.09
C LYS A 10 20.68 -2.65 -28.05
N LYS A 11 21.08 -2.47 -26.79
CA LYS A 11 20.17 -2.12 -25.71
C LYS A 11 19.39 -0.85 -26.10
N SER A 12 18.08 -0.88 -25.94
CA SER A 12 17.22 0.29 -26.14
C SER A 12 17.60 1.41 -25.15
N TRP A 13 17.30 2.65 -25.47
CA TRP A 13 17.42 3.78 -24.53
C TRP A 13 16.65 3.52 -23.23
N ILE A 14 15.47 2.89 -23.33
CA ILE A 14 14.66 2.45 -22.19
C ILE A 14 15.43 1.44 -21.32
N ASP A 15 16.06 0.43 -21.93
CA ASP A 15 16.84 -0.58 -21.18
C ASP A 15 18.01 0.09 -20.42
N ASN A 16 18.68 1.07 -21.04
CA ASN A 16 19.77 1.80 -20.39
C ASN A 16 19.27 2.70 -19.23
N MET A 17 18.09 3.29 -19.35
CA MET A 17 17.47 4.09 -18.29
C MET A 17 17.10 3.18 -17.11
N LEU A 18 16.51 2.03 -17.39
CA LEU A 18 16.10 1.06 -16.37
C LEU A 18 17.30 0.43 -15.66
N ASP A 19 18.36 0.09 -16.38
CA ASP A 19 19.64 -0.35 -15.79
C ASP A 19 20.22 0.71 -14.82
N LYS A 20 20.07 2.00 -15.15
CA LYS A 20 20.51 3.08 -14.24
C LYS A 20 19.65 3.17 -12.98
N ILE A 21 18.32 3.06 -13.12
CA ILE A 21 17.37 3.05 -12.01
C ILE A 21 17.65 1.85 -11.10
N GLU A 22 17.80 0.66 -11.68
CA GLU A 22 18.12 -0.56 -10.95
C GLU A 22 19.47 -0.44 -10.21
N ARG A 23 20.51 0.06 -10.87
CA ARG A 23 21.81 0.28 -10.22
C ARG A 23 21.76 1.33 -9.12
N ALA A 24 20.96 2.38 -9.28
CA ALA A 24 20.77 3.41 -8.26
C ALA A 24 19.99 2.85 -7.05
N GLY A 25 18.91 2.10 -7.32
CA GLY A 25 18.12 1.45 -6.27
C GLY A 25 18.94 0.41 -5.50
N ASN A 26 19.71 -0.43 -6.18
CA ASN A 26 20.57 -1.45 -5.55
C ASN A 26 21.75 -0.87 -4.76
N LYS A 27 22.08 0.42 -4.92
CA LYS A 27 23.06 1.13 -4.08
C LYS A 27 22.46 1.70 -2.81
N LEU A 28 21.13 1.83 -2.73
CA LEU A 28 20.49 2.26 -1.50
C LEU A 28 20.66 1.17 -0.44
N PRO A 29 20.93 1.54 0.81
CA PRO A 29 20.96 0.58 1.90
C PRO A 29 19.58 0.00 2.13
N ASP A 30 19.53 -1.16 2.79
CA ASP A 30 18.28 -1.73 3.29
C ASP A 30 17.46 -0.66 4.05
N PRO A 31 16.13 -0.63 3.96
CA PRO A 31 15.29 0.36 4.63
C PRO A 31 15.60 0.53 6.11
N ILE A 32 15.88 -0.55 6.84
CA ILE A 32 16.23 -0.49 8.27
C ILE A 32 17.53 0.31 8.45
N THR A 33 18.56 -0.02 7.66
CA THR A 33 19.84 0.68 7.68
C THR A 33 19.70 2.15 7.30
N LEU A 34 18.83 2.44 6.31
CA LEU A 34 18.52 3.81 5.90
C LEU A 34 17.94 4.63 7.07
N PHE A 35 16.98 4.08 7.83
CA PHE A 35 16.40 4.78 8.99
C PHE A 35 17.41 4.97 10.12
N ILE A 36 18.30 4.02 10.37
CA ILE A 36 19.39 4.16 11.35
C ILE A 36 20.35 5.29 10.92
N ILE A 37 20.73 5.34 9.64
CA ILE A 37 21.58 6.41 9.10
C ILE A 37 20.86 7.76 9.25
N LEU A 38 19.58 7.84 8.87
CA LEU A 38 18.79 9.08 9.00
C LEU A 38 18.64 9.52 10.46
N ALA A 39 18.42 8.60 11.38
CA ALA A 39 18.42 8.92 12.81
C ALA A 39 19.76 9.54 13.26
N GLY A 40 20.88 8.96 12.83
CA GLY A 40 22.20 9.52 13.05
C GLY A 40 22.40 10.91 12.44
N VAL A 41 21.92 11.10 11.20
CA VAL A 41 21.94 12.41 10.53
C VAL A 41 21.12 13.44 11.31
N VAL A 42 19.92 13.09 11.79
CA VAL A 42 19.08 13.99 12.61
C VAL A 42 19.80 14.38 13.91
N LEU A 43 20.49 13.45 14.55
CA LEU A 43 21.28 13.76 15.76
C LEU A 43 22.37 14.80 15.46
N VAL A 44 23.15 14.60 14.39
CA VAL A 44 24.21 15.54 13.99
C VAL A 44 23.60 16.88 13.58
N LEU A 45 22.51 16.89 12.79
CA LEU A 45 21.81 18.11 12.41
C LEU A 45 21.26 18.85 13.62
N SER A 46 20.71 18.14 14.62
CA SER A 46 20.19 18.77 15.84
C SER A 46 21.28 19.55 16.59
N TRP A 47 22.49 18.99 16.64
CA TRP A 47 23.63 19.68 17.21
C TRP A 47 24.06 20.91 16.42
N VAL A 48 24.27 20.75 15.09
CA VAL A 48 24.73 21.84 14.21
C VAL A 48 23.71 22.99 14.13
N LEU A 49 22.44 22.66 13.89
CA LEU A 49 21.38 23.67 13.72
C LEU A 49 21.06 24.39 15.06
N SER A 50 21.19 23.70 16.19
CA SER A 50 21.08 24.30 17.51
C SER A 50 22.19 25.32 17.75
N MET A 51 23.43 25.00 17.36
CA MET A 51 24.56 25.96 17.47
C MET A 51 24.37 27.21 16.58
N LEU A 52 23.69 27.05 15.42
CA LEU A 52 23.36 28.15 14.52
C LEU A 52 22.12 28.94 14.96
N GLY A 53 21.43 28.54 16.03
CA GLY A 53 20.24 29.23 16.53
C GLY A 53 19.04 29.18 15.59
N ILE A 54 18.94 28.14 14.77
CA ILE A 54 17.85 28.01 13.80
C ILE A 54 16.50 27.87 14.52
N SER A 55 15.53 28.69 14.09
CA SER A 55 14.20 28.77 14.69
C SER A 55 13.14 29.11 13.65
N ALA A 56 11.87 28.89 14.01
CA ALA A 56 10.70 29.32 13.24
C ALA A 56 9.61 29.79 14.22
N VAL A 57 8.75 30.69 13.77
CA VAL A 57 7.56 31.12 14.51
C VAL A 57 6.44 30.15 14.21
N GLN A 58 5.78 29.62 15.23
CA GLN A 58 4.69 28.67 15.04
C GLN A 58 3.49 29.39 14.43
N PRO A 59 2.93 28.90 13.32
CA PRO A 59 1.77 29.51 12.68
C PRO A 59 0.57 29.61 13.65
N GLY A 60 -0.03 30.80 13.69
CA GLY A 60 -1.20 31.07 14.56
C GLY A 60 -0.87 31.42 16.01
N THR A 61 0.40 31.43 16.40
CA THR A 61 0.89 31.89 17.70
C THR A 61 2.09 32.80 17.53
N GLU A 62 2.57 33.42 18.63
CA GLU A 62 3.84 34.16 18.64
C GLU A 62 5.02 33.31 19.18
N ASP A 63 4.79 32.01 19.41
CA ASP A 63 5.80 31.13 19.99
C ASP A 63 6.92 30.83 19.02
N VAL A 64 8.16 31.02 19.47
CA VAL A 64 9.35 30.72 18.69
C VAL A 64 9.84 29.31 19.04
N ILE A 65 9.76 28.43 18.04
CA ILE A 65 10.30 27.06 18.16
C ILE A 65 11.77 27.11 17.73
N GLN A 66 12.67 26.63 18.60
CA GLN A 66 14.11 26.53 18.34
C GLN A 66 14.55 25.07 18.21
N VAL A 67 15.58 24.81 17.41
CA VAL A 67 16.20 23.48 17.34
C VAL A 67 16.85 23.13 18.67
N LYS A 68 16.52 21.94 19.20
CA LYS A 68 17.11 21.38 20.42
C LYS A 68 18.24 20.41 20.06
N ASN A 69 19.38 20.54 20.78
CA ASN A 69 20.53 19.65 20.62
C ASN A 69 20.28 18.29 21.30
N LEU A 70 20.08 17.23 20.52
CA LEU A 70 19.89 15.88 21.06
C LEU A 70 21.22 15.19 21.51
N LEU A 71 22.37 15.73 21.13
CA LEU A 71 23.67 15.26 21.62
C LEU A 71 24.09 15.94 22.93
N SER A 72 23.23 16.78 23.51
CA SER A 72 23.41 17.29 24.88
C SER A 72 23.18 16.18 25.92
N GLN A 73 23.59 16.40 27.16
CA GLN A 73 23.33 15.46 28.25
C GLN A 73 21.82 15.16 28.39
N GLU A 74 20.98 16.20 28.35
CA GLU A 74 19.51 16.05 28.41
C GLU A 74 18.98 15.25 27.25
N GLY A 75 19.45 15.52 26.01
CA GLY A 75 19.03 14.79 24.81
C GLY A 75 19.42 13.32 24.87
N LEU A 76 20.63 12.99 25.31
CA LEU A 76 21.09 11.60 25.42
C LEU A 76 20.31 10.85 26.51
N ILE A 77 19.99 11.48 27.63
CA ILE A 77 19.14 10.89 28.68
C ILE A 77 17.74 10.63 28.13
N LEU A 78 17.15 11.60 27.41
CA LEU A 78 15.84 11.46 26.77
C LEU A 78 15.80 10.26 25.81
N ILE A 79 16.81 10.13 24.95
CA ILE A 79 16.92 9.00 23.99
C ILE A 79 16.96 7.67 24.75
N LEU A 80 17.81 7.53 25.75
CA LEU A 80 17.97 6.28 26.51
C LEU A 80 16.69 5.90 27.28
N THR A 81 16.05 6.89 27.91
CA THR A 81 14.88 6.63 28.76
C THR A 81 13.59 6.41 27.96
N GLN A 82 13.48 6.99 26.77
CA GLN A 82 12.27 6.93 25.96
C GLN A 82 12.34 5.93 24.80
N MET A 83 13.47 5.31 24.52
CA MET A 83 13.66 4.42 23.37
C MET A 83 12.61 3.30 23.30
N VAL A 84 12.34 2.62 24.41
CA VAL A 84 11.38 1.53 24.48
C VAL A 84 9.95 2.04 24.36
N SER A 85 9.60 3.09 25.13
CA SER A 85 8.25 3.68 25.08
C SER A 85 7.92 4.28 23.72
N THR A 86 8.89 4.88 23.04
CA THR A 86 8.76 5.37 21.66
C THR A 86 8.43 4.24 20.67
N PHE A 87 9.10 3.10 20.81
CA PHE A 87 8.82 1.95 19.95
C PHE A 87 7.47 1.31 20.27
N THR A 88 7.18 1.04 21.55
CA THR A 88 5.93 0.37 21.95
C THR A 88 4.71 1.26 21.75
N GLY A 89 4.86 2.59 21.83
CA GLY A 89 3.84 3.59 21.55
C GLY A 89 3.71 3.96 20.07
N PHE A 90 4.55 3.40 19.19
CA PHE A 90 4.47 3.69 17.76
C PHE A 90 3.18 3.13 17.16
N ALA A 91 2.25 4.02 16.81
CA ALA A 91 0.88 3.67 16.40
C ALA A 91 0.79 2.54 15.35
N PRO A 92 1.63 2.51 14.28
CA PRO A 92 1.56 1.44 13.30
C PRO A 92 1.81 0.05 13.86
N LEU A 93 2.63 -0.09 14.90
CA LEU A 93 3.07 -1.39 15.41
C LEU A 93 1.87 -2.23 15.89
N GLY A 94 1.09 -1.71 16.82
CA GLY A 94 -0.07 -2.41 17.38
C GLY A 94 -1.17 -2.64 16.36
N LEU A 95 -1.48 -1.59 15.57
CA LEU A 95 -2.52 -1.64 14.56
C LEU A 95 -2.27 -2.72 13.50
N VAL A 96 -1.04 -2.81 12.99
CA VAL A 96 -0.66 -3.79 11.95
C VAL A 96 -0.66 -5.20 12.51
N ILE A 97 -0.07 -5.43 13.69
CA ILE A 97 -0.02 -6.77 14.31
C ILE A 97 -1.44 -7.32 14.52
N VAL A 98 -2.34 -6.51 15.10
CA VAL A 98 -3.74 -6.91 15.35
C VAL A 98 -4.45 -7.26 14.04
N THR A 99 -4.30 -6.42 13.01
CA THR A 99 -4.91 -6.66 11.70
C THR A 99 -4.39 -7.95 11.06
N MET A 100 -3.07 -8.19 11.15
CA MET A 100 -2.42 -9.34 10.53
C MET A 100 -2.75 -10.68 11.20
N ILE A 101 -3.15 -10.71 12.47
CA ILE A 101 -3.68 -11.93 13.08
C ILE A 101 -4.90 -12.45 12.31
N GLY A 102 -5.81 -11.55 11.92
CA GLY A 102 -7.01 -11.93 11.17
C GLY A 102 -6.74 -12.24 9.71
N ILE A 103 -6.16 -11.30 8.99
CA ILE A 103 -5.85 -11.42 7.55
C ILE A 103 -4.90 -12.59 7.33
N GLY A 104 -3.86 -12.70 8.14
CA GLY A 104 -2.87 -13.76 8.03
C GLY A 104 -3.45 -15.16 8.25
N LEU A 105 -4.38 -15.35 9.20
CA LEU A 105 -5.06 -16.64 9.33
C LEU A 105 -5.88 -16.95 8.06
N ALA A 106 -6.63 -15.99 7.55
CA ALA A 106 -7.40 -16.17 6.31
C ALA A 106 -6.50 -16.51 5.11
N GLU A 107 -5.31 -15.95 5.05
CA GLU A 107 -4.29 -16.24 4.03
C GLU A 107 -3.68 -17.63 4.24
N GLN A 108 -3.18 -17.92 5.45
CA GLN A 108 -2.50 -19.18 5.76
C GLN A 108 -3.42 -20.40 5.73
N THR A 109 -4.74 -20.21 5.87
CA THR A 109 -5.73 -21.29 5.66
C THR A 109 -6.07 -21.50 4.18
N GLY A 110 -5.66 -20.58 3.28
CA GLY A 110 -5.98 -20.64 1.86
C GLY A 110 -7.33 -20.03 1.48
N LEU A 111 -8.08 -19.42 2.42
CA LEU A 111 -9.37 -18.80 2.13
C LEU A 111 -9.24 -17.74 1.03
N ILE A 112 -8.27 -16.82 1.16
CA ILE A 112 -8.10 -15.70 0.23
C ILE A 112 -7.77 -16.22 -1.16
N SER A 113 -6.86 -17.20 -1.25
CA SER A 113 -6.50 -17.88 -2.51
C SER A 113 -7.71 -18.56 -3.17
N ALA A 114 -8.53 -19.27 -2.40
CA ALA A 114 -9.72 -19.94 -2.91
C ALA A 114 -10.80 -18.94 -3.38
N VAL A 115 -10.96 -17.80 -2.67
CA VAL A 115 -11.87 -16.72 -3.08
C VAL A 115 -11.41 -16.10 -4.41
N MET A 116 -10.13 -15.75 -4.53
CA MET A 116 -9.55 -15.20 -5.76
C MET A 116 -9.72 -16.16 -6.94
N LYS A 117 -9.36 -17.44 -6.75
CA LYS A 117 -9.54 -18.50 -7.74
C LYS A 117 -11.01 -18.62 -8.17
N LYS A 118 -11.94 -18.62 -7.21
CA LYS A 118 -13.37 -18.70 -7.49
C LYS A 118 -13.87 -17.51 -8.32
N ILE A 119 -13.49 -16.28 -7.96
CA ILE A 119 -13.91 -15.07 -8.68
C ILE A 119 -13.46 -15.14 -10.13
N VAL A 120 -12.18 -15.41 -10.37
CA VAL A 120 -11.62 -15.41 -11.72
C VAL A 120 -12.18 -16.56 -12.56
N MET A 121 -12.34 -17.76 -11.99
CA MET A 121 -12.90 -18.92 -12.68
C MET A 121 -14.40 -18.80 -12.97
N SER A 122 -15.12 -17.98 -12.22
CA SER A 122 -16.56 -17.74 -12.43
C SER A 122 -16.84 -16.67 -13.50
N ALA A 123 -15.80 -16.03 -14.02
CA ALA A 123 -15.95 -14.93 -14.97
C ALA A 123 -16.44 -15.42 -16.35
N PRO A 124 -17.47 -14.79 -16.94
CA PRO A 124 -17.84 -15.05 -18.31
C PRO A 124 -16.68 -14.72 -19.25
N THR A 125 -16.49 -15.51 -20.33
CA THR A 125 -15.35 -15.35 -21.27
C THR A 125 -15.23 -13.92 -21.82
N LYS A 126 -16.34 -13.21 -22.03
CA LYS A 126 -16.34 -11.83 -22.52
C LYS A 126 -15.86 -10.82 -21.48
N LEU A 127 -15.99 -11.14 -20.19
CA LEU A 127 -15.66 -10.28 -19.05
C LEU A 127 -14.39 -10.75 -18.30
N ILE A 128 -13.66 -11.73 -18.84
CA ILE A 128 -12.50 -12.32 -18.17
C ILE A 128 -11.44 -11.27 -17.80
N VAL A 129 -11.16 -10.32 -18.71
CA VAL A 129 -10.13 -9.27 -18.47
C VAL A 129 -10.54 -8.33 -17.33
N PRO A 130 -11.74 -7.69 -17.34
CA PRO A 130 -12.17 -6.86 -16.21
C PRO A 130 -12.25 -7.65 -14.89
N PHE A 131 -12.64 -8.93 -14.90
CA PHE A 131 -12.67 -9.76 -13.70
C PHE A 131 -11.26 -10.05 -13.17
N ILE A 132 -10.29 -10.35 -14.04
CA ILE A 132 -8.89 -10.54 -13.66
C ILE A 132 -8.33 -9.25 -13.04
N ILE A 133 -8.57 -8.11 -13.69
CA ILE A 133 -8.09 -6.82 -13.18
C ILE A 133 -8.74 -6.49 -11.84
N PHE A 134 -10.06 -6.62 -11.74
CA PHE A 134 -10.77 -6.42 -10.47
C PHE A 134 -10.23 -7.32 -9.35
N THR A 135 -10.04 -8.61 -9.65
CA THR A 135 -9.48 -9.56 -8.69
C THR A 135 -8.03 -9.21 -8.33
N GLY A 136 -7.24 -8.72 -9.28
CA GLY A 136 -5.88 -8.23 -9.03
C GLY A 136 -5.86 -7.04 -8.07
N LEU A 137 -6.75 -6.06 -8.27
CA LEU A 137 -6.89 -4.90 -7.40
C LEU A 137 -7.31 -5.31 -5.98
N VAL A 138 -8.39 -6.09 -5.86
CA VAL A 138 -8.90 -6.57 -4.57
C VAL A 138 -7.93 -7.58 -3.92
N GLY A 139 -7.13 -8.27 -4.73
CA GLY A 139 -6.10 -9.21 -4.29
C GLY A 139 -5.05 -8.59 -3.37
N ASN A 140 -4.86 -7.27 -3.42
CA ASN A 140 -3.99 -6.54 -2.50
C ASN A 140 -4.41 -6.65 -1.01
N LEU A 141 -5.61 -7.13 -0.71
CA LEU A 141 -5.98 -7.56 0.64
C LEU A 141 -5.12 -8.70 1.17
N ALA A 142 -4.66 -9.57 0.25
CA ALA A 142 -3.78 -10.69 0.55
C ALA A 142 -2.29 -10.31 0.50
N ALA A 143 -1.97 -9.01 0.52
CA ALA A 143 -0.60 -8.52 0.42
C ALA A 143 0.18 -9.25 -0.70
N ASP A 144 1.21 -9.99 -0.32
CA ASP A 144 2.17 -10.61 -1.24
C ASP A 144 1.61 -11.82 -2.00
N ALA A 145 0.63 -12.52 -1.45
CA ALA A 145 0.06 -13.73 -2.04
C ALA A 145 -0.59 -13.48 -3.41
N ALA A 146 -1.19 -12.30 -3.61
CA ALA A 146 -1.79 -11.94 -4.88
C ALA A 146 -0.80 -11.96 -6.06
N PHE A 147 0.44 -11.50 -5.83
CA PHE A 147 1.51 -11.50 -6.84
C PHE A 147 1.96 -12.89 -7.26
N ILE A 148 1.83 -13.87 -6.36
CA ILE A 148 2.28 -15.24 -6.57
C ILE A 148 1.18 -16.09 -7.18
N ILE A 149 -0.08 -15.92 -6.70
CA ILE A 149 -1.19 -16.81 -7.01
C ILE A 149 -1.93 -16.38 -8.27
N LEU A 150 -2.24 -15.09 -8.42
CA LEU A 150 -3.12 -14.63 -9.50
C LEU A 150 -2.49 -14.68 -10.89
N PRO A 151 -1.23 -14.28 -11.13
CA PRO A 151 -0.67 -14.30 -12.48
C PRO A 151 -0.67 -15.67 -13.14
N PRO A 152 -0.21 -16.77 -12.49
CA PRO A 152 -0.29 -18.11 -13.08
C PRO A 152 -1.71 -18.56 -13.38
N ILE A 153 -2.67 -18.28 -12.49
CA ILE A 153 -4.09 -18.61 -12.71
C ILE A 153 -4.63 -17.88 -13.95
N ALA A 154 -4.34 -16.59 -14.07
CA ALA A 154 -4.75 -15.81 -15.23
C ALA A 154 -4.11 -16.30 -16.53
N ALA A 155 -2.84 -16.71 -16.50
CA ALA A 155 -2.17 -17.31 -17.65
C ALA A 155 -2.86 -18.60 -18.11
N MET A 156 -3.17 -19.50 -17.18
CA MET A 156 -3.89 -20.75 -17.48
C MET A 156 -5.30 -20.49 -18.03
N ILE A 157 -6.01 -19.49 -17.50
CA ILE A 157 -7.33 -19.10 -18.00
C ILE A 157 -7.23 -18.56 -19.42
N PHE A 158 -6.23 -17.70 -19.69
CA PHE A 158 -6.01 -17.18 -21.03
C PHE A 158 -5.71 -18.31 -22.03
N MET A 159 -4.88 -19.28 -21.66
CA MET A 159 -4.65 -20.48 -22.49
C MET A 159 -5.93 -21.27 -22.74
N SER A 160 -6.76 -21.48 -21.72
CA SER A 160 -7.99 -22.27 -21.84
C SER A 160 -9.01 -21.66 -22.82
N ILE A 161 -8.92 -20.36 -23.08
CA ILE A 161 -9.76 -19.63 -24.04
C ILE A 161 -9.03 -19.26 -25.34
N GLY A 162 -7.86 -19.87 -25.59
CA GLY A 162 -7.08 -19.65 -26.83
C GLY A 162 -6.34 -18.31 -26.87
N ARG A 163 -6.20 -17.59 -25.74
CA ARG A 163 -5.43 -16.35 -25.65
C ARG A 163 -4.01 -16.62 -25.11
N ASN A 164 -3.09 -15.71 -25.40
CA ASN A 164 -1.71 -15.87 -24.99
C ASN A 164 -1.55 -15.76 -23.45
N PRO A 165 -0.94 -16.76 -22.78
CA PRO A 165 -0.74 -16.78 -21.33
C PRO A 165 0.11 -15.62 -20.81
N LEU A 166 1.09 -15.14 -21.60
CA LEU A 166 1.89 -13.97 -21.24
C LEU A 166 1.04 -12.71 -21.08
N ALA A 167 0.00 -12.56 -21.91
CA ALA A 167 -0.95 -11.45 -21.72
C ALA A 167 -1.69 -11.56 -20.38
N GLY A 168 -2.12 -12.78 -20.01
CA GLY A 168 -2.75 -13.03 -18.71
C GLY A 168 -1.84 -12.68 -17.54
N LEU A 169 -0.56 -13.11 -17.59
CA LEU A 169 0.45 -12.78 -16.58
C LEU A 169 0.62 -11.28 -16.42
N ILE A 170 0.83 -10.56 -17.52
CA ILE A 170 1.12 -9.12 -17.54
C ILE A 170 -0.08 -8.31 -17.06
N ILE A 171 -1.27 -8.60 -17.54
CA ILE A 171 -2.51 -7.92 -17.14
C ILE A 171 -2.72 -8.06 -15.63
N THR A 172 -2.55 -9.27 -15.11
CA THR A 172 -2.76 -9.54 -13.69
C THR A 172 -1.71 -8.88 -12.82
N TYR A 173 -0.44 -8.99 -13.20
CA TYR A 173 0.64 -8.33 -12.47
C TYR A 173 0.46 -6.81 -12.47
N ALA A 174 0.11 -6.22 -13.62
CA ALA A 174 -0.16 -4.78 -13.71
C ALA A 174 -1.32 -4.36 -12.80
N ALA A 175 -2.37 -5.19 -12.69
CA ALA A 175 -3.50 -4.92 -11.81
C ALA A 175 -3.10 -4.99 -10.34
N VAL A 176 -2.36 -6.03 -9.92
CA VAL A 176 -1.90 -6.16 -8.51
C VAL A 176 -0.91 -5.05 -8.17
N ALA A 177 0.12 -4.86 -8.98
CA ALA A 177 1.17 -3.88 -8.70
C ALA A 177 0.68 -2.43 -8.86
N GLY A 178 0.09 -2.10 -10.01
CA GLY A 178 -0.38 -0.75 -10.32
C GLY A 178 -1.63 -0.33 -9.55
N GLY A 179 -2.42 -1.29 -9.11
CA GLY A 179 -3.61 -1.05 -8.29
C GLY A 179 -3.39 -1.19 -6.78
N PHE A 180 -2.14 -1.18 -6.33
CA PHE A 180 -1.75 -1.47 -4.94
C PHE A 180 -2.49 -0.63 -3.89
N SER A 181 -2.84 0.59 -4.22
CA SER A 181 -3.63 1.50 -3.37
C SER A 181 -5.08 1.67 -3.82
N ALA A 182 -5.64 0.74 -4.60
CA ALA A 182 -7.06 0.73 -4.96
C ALA A 182 -7.72 -0.50 -4.34
N ASN A 183 -8.76 -0.31 -3.54
CA ASN A 183 -9.46 -1.41 -2.89
C ASN A 183 -10.91 -1.05 -2.56
N ILE A 184 -11.75 -2.07 -2.37
CA ILE A 184 -13.14 -1.94 -1.92
C ILE A 184 -13.31 -2.32 -0.44
N LEU A 185 -12.28 -2.89 0.16
CA LEU A 185 -12.22 -3.22 1.58
C LEU A 185 -10.98 -2.56 2.20
N ILE A 186 -11.05 -2.28 3.48
CA ILE A 186 -9.90 -1.79 4.23
C ILE A 186 -8.88 -2.93 4.34
N SER A 187 -7.63 -2.63 4.06
CA SER A 187 -6.51 -3.57 4.07
C SER A 187 -5.53 -3.31 5.22
N SER A 188 -4.60 -4.21 5.44
CA SER A 188 -3.49 -3.99 6.37
C SER A 188 -2.65 -2.76 5.99
N LEU A 189 -2.53 -2.47 4.69
CA LEU A 189 -1.83 -1.27 4.19
C LEU A 189 -2.51 0.02 4.66
N ASP A 190 -3.86 0.08 4.67
CA ASP A 190 -4.60 1.26 5.12
C ASP A 190 -4.31 1.56 6.59
N VAL A 191 -4.29 0.52 7.41
CA VAL A 191 -3.99 0.61 8.84
C VAL A 191 -2.53 1.01 9.09
N LEU A 192 -1.60 0.45 8.31
CA LEU A 192 -0.17 0.75 8.40
C LEU A 192 0.10 2.22 8.02
N LEU A 193 -0.43 2.67 6.88
CA LEU A 193 -0.24 4.04 6.43
C LEU A 193 -0.92 5.05 7.36
N LEU A 194 -2.09 4.70 7.93
CA LEU A 194 -2.74 5.52 8.97
C LEU A 194 -1.78 5.80 10.11
N GLY A 195 -1.19 4.77 10.73
CA GLY A 195 -0.35 4.96 11.91
C GLY A 195 0.88 5.83 11.63
N ILE A 196 1.50 5.68 10.43
CA ILE A 196 2.61 6.55 10.01
C ILE A 196 2.12 7.99 9.80
N THR A 197 0.97 8.17 9.15
CA THR A 197 0.37 9.49 8.89
C THR A 197 0.01 10.19 10.20
N GLU A 198 -0.58 9.48 11.15
CA GLU A 198 -0.94 10.01 12.46
C GLU A 198 0.29 10.48 13.23
N SER A 199 1.32 9.61 13.31
CA SER A 199 2.60 9.98 13.95
C SER A 199 3.26 11.19 13.29
N ALA A 200 3.15 11.34 11.98
CA ALA A 200 3.67 12.48 11.25
C ALA A 200 2.84 13.76 11.45
N ALA A 201 1.51 13.65 11.45
CA ALA A 201 0.61 14.78 11.69
C ALA A 201 0.78 15.35 13.10
N GLN A 202 1.03 14.49 14.08
CA GLN A 202 1.28 14.89 15.48
C GLN A 202 2.55 15.74 15.66
N ILE A 203 3.42 15.85 14.66
CA ILE A 203 4.53 16.81 14.64
C ILE A 203 4.00 18.26 14.63
N ALA A 204 2.90 18.52 13.93
CA ALA A 204 2.29 19.84 13.80
C ALA A 204 1.06 20.02 14.70
N ASP A 205 0.29 18.97 14.90
CA ASP A 205 -0.90 18.92 15.77
C ASP A 205 -0.84 17.68 16.68
N PRO A 206 -0.32 17.81 17.92
CA PRO A 206 -0.20 16.69 18.85
C PRO A 206 -1.51 15.99 19.20
N ALA A 207 -2.66 16.64 18.99
CA ALA A 207 -3.99 16.08 19.26
C ALA A 207 -4.59 15.34 18.06
N TYR A 208 -3.92 15.35 16.90
CA TYR A 208 -4.43 14.71 15.70
C TYR A 208 -4.61 13.20 15.90
N THR A 209 -5.79 12.72 15.52
CA THR A 209 -6.14 11.31 15.44
C THR A 209 -6.73 11.00 14.08
N GLY A 210 -6.20 9.97 13.41
CA GLY A 210 -6.65 9.54 12.10
C GLY A 210 -7.63 8.36 12.16
N ARG A 211 -8.17 7.98 11.00
CA ARG A 211 -9.05 6.81 10.83
C ARG A 211 -8.53 5.91 9.72
N ALA A 212 -8.62 4.60 9.88
CA ALA A 212 -8.23 3.65 8.83
C ALA A 212 -9.05 3.82 7.54
N THR A 213 -10.20 4.48 7.64
CA THR A 213 -11.11 4.79 6.53
C THR A 213 -10.83 6.13 5.85
N MET A 214 -9.78 6.86 6.25
CA MET A 214 -9.55 8.25 5.82
C MET A 214 -9.48 8.47 4.30
N ASN A 215 -9.20 7.42 3.52
CA ASN A 215 -9.15 7.47 2.06
C ASN A 215 -10.20 6.58 1.36
N TYR A 216 -11.14 5.99 2.13
CA TYR A 216 -11.96 4.87 1.69
C TYR A 216 -12.81 5.16 0.45
N TYR A 217 -13.44 6.33 0.36
CA TYR A 217 -14.28 6.68 -0.79
C TYR A 217 -13.46 6.83 -2.08
N PHE A 218 -12.28 7.44 -1.95
CA PHE A 218 -11.39 7.58 -3.09
C PHE A 218 -10.84 6.22 -3.56
N LEU A 219 -10.54 5.30 -2.63
CA LEU A 219 -10.05 3.96 -2.96
C LEU A 219 -11.09 3.14 -3.74
N ILE A 220 -12.37 3.22 -3.32
CA ILE A 220 -13.47 2.57 -4.04
C ILE A 220 -13.59 3.13 -5.46
N ALA A 221 -13.66 4.46 -5.61
CA ALA A 221 -13.74 5.11 -6.91
C ALA A 221 -12.55 4.75 -7.80
N SER A 222 -11.35 4.73 -7.23
CA SER A 222 -10.11 4.29 -7.89
C SER A 222 -10.21 2.87 -8.42
N THR A 223 -10.78 1.94 -7.64
CA THR A 223 -10.92 0.54 -8.05
C THR A 223 -11.72 0.42 -9.34
N PHE A 224 -12.88 1.05 -9.41
CA PHE A 224 -13.70 1.01 -10.63
C PHE A 224 -13.03 1.70 -11.81
N LEU A 225 -12.39 2.85 -11.59
CA LEU A 225 -11.65 3.57 -12.63
C LEU A 225 -10.53 2.70 -13.21
N LEU A 226 -9.73 2.08 -12.35
CA LEU A 226 -8.59 1.26 -12.78
C LEU A 226 -9.03 -0.04 -13.48
N VAL A 227 -10.18 -0.62 -13.12
CA VAL A 227 -10.77 -1.74 -13.88
C VAL A 227 -11.10 -1.32 -15.31
N ILE A 228 -11.69 -0.15 -15.49
CA ILE A 228 -12.06 0.38 -16.83
C ILE A 228 -10.79 0.65 -17.63
N ILE A 229 -9.86 1.43 -17.09
CA ILE A 229 -8.62 1.80 -17.77
C ILE A 229 -7.77 0.56 -18.05
N GLY A 230 -7.57 -0.30 -17.06
CA GLY A 230 -6.77 -1.51 -17.22
C GLY A 230 -7.37 -2.47 -18.26
N THR A 231 -8.70 -2.59 -18.31
CA THR A 231 -9.39 -3.38 -19.36
C THR A 231 -9.14 -2.80 -20.74
N TRP A 232 -9.21 -1.49 -20.86
CA TRP A 232 -8.94 -0.82 -22.14
C TRP A 232 -7.47 -0.99 -22.56
N VAL A 233 -6.52 -0.77 -21.63
CA VAL A 233 -5.07 -0.97 -21.88
C VAL A 233 -4.78 -2.42 -22.28
N ALA A 234 -5.34 -3.39 -21.57
CA ALA A 234 -5.17 -4.80 -21.85
C ALA A 234 -5.58 -5.15 -23.28
N LYS A 235 -6.79 -4.70 -23.70
CA LYS A 235 -7.34 -4.97 -25.04
C LYS A 235 -6.62 -4.20 -26.15
N LYS A 236 -6.19 -2.97 -25.87
CA LYS A 236 -5.59 -2.09 -26.89
C LYS A 236 -4.10 -2.36 -27.10
N PHE A 237 -3.36 -2.71 -26.05
CA PHE A 237 -1.90 -2.82 -26.10
C PHE A 237 -1.39 -4.24 -25.81
N THR A 238 -1.92 -4.90 -24.75
CA THR A 238 -1.32 -6.15 -24.27
C THR A 238 -1.75 -7.34 -25.11
N GLU A 239 -3.05 -7.56 -25.31
CA GLU A 239 -3.56 -8.70 -26.10
C GLU A 239 -3.03 -8.67 -27.56
N PRO A 240 -3.07 -7.51 -28.28
CA PRO A 240 -2.53 -7.46 -29.64
C PRO A 240 -1.02 -7.71 -29.73
N ARG A 241 -0.26 -7.33 -28.70
CA ARG A 241 1.18 -7.51 -28.65
C ARG A 241 1.60 -8.99 -28.62
N PHE A 242 0.84 -9.82 -27.88
CA PHE A 242 1.16 -11.23 -27.69
C PHE A 242 0.40 -12.15 -28.65
N GLY A 243 -0.70 -11.68 -29.25
CA GLY A 243 -1.49 -12.44 -30.19
C GLY A 243 -2.22 -13.66 -29.59
N SER A 244 -2.58 -14.62 -30.46
CA SER A 244 -3.23 -15.87 -30.07
C SER A 244 -2.21 -16.91 -29.63
N PHE A 245 -2.63 -17.85 -28.79
CA PHE A 245 -1.82 -18.97 -28.33
C PHE A 245 -2.09 -20.23 -29.18
N HIS A 246 -1.03 -20.90 -29.62
CA HIS A 246 -1.10 -22.11 -30.45
C HIS A 246 -0.39 -23.32 -29.82
N GLY A 247 -0.05 -23.22 -28.51
CA GLY A 247 0.58 -24.31 -27.76
C GLY A 247 -0.42 -25.29 -27.15
N GLU A 248 0.10 -26.27 -26.41
CA GLU A 248 -0.72 -27.21 -25.63
C GLU A 248 -1.47 -26.48 -24.52
N ILE A 249 -2.75 -26.79 -24.38
CA ILE A 249 -3.65 -26.16 -23.37
C ILE A 249 -3.55 -26.96 -22.09
N GLU A 250 -2.86 -26.41 -21.08
CA GLU A 250 -2.96 -26.89 -19.71
C GLU A 250 -4.38 -26.60 -19.16
N LYS A 251 -5.06 -27.66 -18.67
CA LYS A 251 -6.37 -27.48 -18.05
C LYS A 251 -6.21 -26.93 -16.65
N LEU A 252 -6.91 -25.83 -16.38
CA LEU A 252 -7.00 -25.28 -15.04
C LEU A 252 -7.70 -26.29 -14.11
N GLU A 253 -7.05 -26.65 -13.02
CA GLU A 253 -7.68 -27.50 -11.99
C GLU A 253 -8.83 -26.73 -11.34
N PRO A 254 -10.06 -27.28 -11.38
CA PRO A 254 -11.20 -26.66 -10.74
C PRO A 254 -11.01 -26.65 -9.21
N LEU A 255 -11.80 -25.81 -8.54
CA LEU A 255 -11.87 -25.86 -7.09
C LEU A 255 -12.22 -27.28 -6.61
N THR A 256 -11.45 -27.82 -5.70
CA THR A 256 -11.68 -29.11 -5.08
C THR A 256 -12.99 -29.13 -4.28
N ALA A 257 -13.51 -30.30 -3.97
CA ALA A 257 -14.70 -30.42 -3.15
C ALA A 257 -14.51 -29.85 -1.74
N LEU A 258 -13.27 -29.93 -1.21
CA LEU A 258 -12.91 -29.36 0.09
C LEU A 258 -12.86 -27.82 0.03
N GLU A 259 -12.22 -27.24 -0.99
CA GLU A 259 -12.22 -25.79 -1.19
C GLU A 259 -13.65 -25.22 -1.34
N LYS A 260 -14.50 -25.90 -2.12
CA LYS A 260 -15.92 -25.48 -2.27
C LYS A 260 -16.66 -25.53 -0.94
N ARG A 261 -16.44 -26.59 -0.13
CA ARG A 261 -17.03 -26.72 1.21
C ARG A 261 -16.49 -25.63 2.14
N GLY A 262 -15.18 -25.36 2.11
CA GLY A 262 -14.54 -24.29 2.87
C GLY A 262 -15.14 -22.93 2.53
N LEU A 263 -15.22 -22.57 1.25
CA LEU A 263 -15.82 -21.33 0.78
C LEU A 263 -17.29 -21.17 1.18
N LYS A 264 -18.07 -22.26 1.18
CA LYS A 264 -19.47 -22.23 1.65
C LYS A 264 -19.56 -21.83 3.11
N TRP A 265 -18.79 -22.48 3.98
CA TRP A 265 -18.81 -22.18 5.42
C TRP A 265 -18.22 -20.81 5.74
N ALA A 266 -17.11 -20.43 5.10
CA ALA A 266 -16.58 -19.08 5.21
C ALA A 266 -17.61 -18.01 4.80
N GLY A 267 -18.33 -18.23 3.70
CA GLY A 267 -19.39 -17.31 3.25
C GLY A 267 -20.55 -17.18 4.24
N ILE A 268 -20.98 -18.31 4.85
CA ILE A 268 -22.02 -18.30 5.89
C ILE A 268 -21.55 -17.50 7.11
N VAL A 269 -20.33 -17.77 7.60
CA VAL A 269 -19.76 -17.07 8.76
C VAL A 269 -19.57 -15.57 8.46
N THR A 270 -19.09 -15.22 7.27
CA THR A 270 -18.98 -13.83 6.83
C THR A 270 -20.34 -13.13 6.84
N LEU A 271 -21.38 -13.77 6.30
CA LEU A 271 -22.73 -13.23 6.27
C LEU A 271 -23.27 -13.01 7.69
N VAL A 272 -23.13 -14.01 8.56
CA VAL A 272 -23.56 -13.91 9.97
C VAL A 272 -22.83 -12.76 10.66
N TYR A 273 -21.50 -12.66 10.46
CA TYR A 273 -20.70 -11.58 11.03
C TYR A 273 -21.17 -10.20 10.57
N ILE A 274 -21.39 -10.04 9.26
CA ILE A 274 -21.90 -8.77 8.69
C ILE A 274 -23.26 -8.43 9.28
N LEU A 275 -24.16 -9.41 9.43
CA LEU A 275 -25.47 -9.19 10.02
C LEU A 275 -25.37 -8.77 11.49
N VAL A 276 -24.48 -9.36 12.27
CA VAL A 276 -24.24 -8.99 13.68
C VAL A 276 -23.72 -7.53 13.74
N ILE A 277 -22.71 -7.18 12.95
CA ILE A 277 -22.21 -5.81 12.91
C ILE A 277 -23.29 -4.84 12.42
N ALA A 278 -24.04 -5.19 11.39
CA ALA A 278 -25.15 -4.37 10.88
C ALA A 278 -26.21 -4.12 11.96
N PHE A 279 -26.57 -5.14 12.75
CA PHE A 279 -27.51 -5.01 13.86
C PHE A 279 -27.01 -4.05 14.96
N THR A 280 -25.70 -3.99 15.20
CA THR A 280 -25.10 -3.09 16.18
C THR A 280 -24.88 -1.66 15.68
N VAL A 281 -24.94 -1.42 14.34
CA VAL A 281 -24.59 -0.14 13.70
C VAL A 281 -25.79 0.53 13.03
N ILE A 282 -26.68 -0.22 12.36
CA ILE A 282 -27.78 0.36 11.55
C ILE A 282 -28.84 1.05 12.43
N PRO A 283 -29.32 0.45 13.52
CA PRO A 283 -30.29 1.11 14.40
C PRO A 283 -29.71 2.42 14.97
N SER A 284 -30.54 3.45 15.11
CA SER A 284 -30.12 4.75 15.68
C SER A 284 -29.60 4.65 17.11
N ASN A 285 -30.09 3.67 17.88
CA ASN A 285 -29.65 3.30 19.22
C ASN A 285 -28.70 2.06 19.23
N GLY A 286 -28.06 1.75 18.10
CA GLY A 286 -27.18 0.60 17.99
C GLY A 286 -25.97 0.67 18.93
N LEU A 287 -25.56 -0.47 19.48
CA LEU A 287 -24.47 -0.59 20.47
C LEU A 287 -23.15 0.08 20.02
N LEU A 288 -22.86 0.04 18.72
CA LEU A 288 -21.62 0.59 18.14
C LEU A 288 -21.81 2.00 17.54
N ARG A 289 -22.94 2.66 17.80
CA ARG A 289 -23.16 4.07 17.51
C ARG A 289 -22.59 4.95 18.61
N ASP A 290 -22.39 6.23 18.30
CA ASP A 290 -22.02 7.23 19.31
C ASP A 290 -23.13 7.30 20.39
N PRO A 291 -22.81 7.01 21.67
CA PRO A 291 -23.83 6.98 22.73
C PRO A 291 -24.50 8.33 22.99
N ALA A 292 -23.81 9.44 22.70
CA ALA A 292 -24.32 10.79 22.98
C ALA A 292 -25.15 11.35 21.82
N THR A 293 -24.73 11.09 20.57
CA THR A 293 -25.35 11.73 19.39
C THR A 293 -26.11 10.74 18.51
N GLY A 294 -25.92 9.43 18.69
CA GLY A 294 -26.34 8.39 17.75
C GLY A 294 -25.59 8.46 16.41
N GLY A 295 -24.57 9.31 16.32
CA GLY A 295 -23.81 9.54 15.11
C GLY A 295 -22.97 8.33 14.67
N PHE A 296 -22.55 8.34 13.40
CA PHE A 296 -21.72 7.27 12.84
C PHE A 296 -20.24 7.60 12.88
N LEU A 297 -19.85 8.87 12.62
CA LEU A 297 -18.45 9.25 12.39
C LEU A 297 -17.57 9.15 13.65
N ASN A 298 -18.08 9.56 14.81
CA ASN A 298 -17.37 9.50 16.10
C ASN A 298 -17.84 8.32 16.95
N SER A 299 -18.23 7.23 16.31
CA SER A 299 -18.82 6.08 16.95
C SER A 299 -17.76 5.06 17.40
N PRO A 300 -18.09 4.19 18.39
CA PRO A 300 -17.28 3.02 18.70
C PRO A 300 -17.02 2.09 17.49
N PHE A 301 -17.92 2.06 16.51
CA PHE A 301 -17.70 1.33 15.26
C PHE A 301 -16.49 1.86 14.50
N MET A 302 -16.39 3.18 14.32
CA MET A 302 -15.27 3.80 13.60
C MET A 302 -13.96 3.71 14.39
N ALA A 303 -14.02 3.89 15.71
CA ALA A 303 -12.86 3.71 16.58
C ALA A 303 -12.38 2.25 16.64
N GLY A 304 -13.33 1.29 16.60
CA GLY A 304 -13.08 -0.14 16.64
C GLY A 304 -12.89 -0.81 15.28
N ILE A 305 -12.68 -0.06 14.19
CA ILE A 305 -12.63 -0.64 12.84
C ILE A 305 -11.53 -1.71 12.70
N VAL A 306 -10.38 -1.55 13.36
CA VAL A 306 -9.28 -2.52 13.31
C VAL A 306 -9.64 -3.84 13.99
N PRO A 307 -10.13 -3.90 15.23
CA PRO A 307 -10.68 -5.14 15.80
C PRO A 307 -11.83 -5.74 14.99
N ILE A 308 -12.71 -4.92 14.43
CA ILE A 308 -13.78 -5.41 13.55
C ILE A 308 -13.20 -6.10 12.33
N MET A 309 -12.16 -5.55 11.71
CA MET A 309 -11.45 -6.18 10.61
C MET A 309 -10.73 -7.46 11.02
N LEU A 310 -10.10 -7.48 12.19
CA LEU A 310 -9.50 -8.70 12.73
C LEU A 310 -10.50 -9.86 12.69
N PHE A 311 -11.68 -9.69 13.27
CA PHE A 311 -12.69 -10.75 13.33
C PHE A 311 -13.36 -11.00 11.97
N PHE A 312 -13.49 -10.00 11.11
CA PHE A 312 -14.00 -10.16 9.74
C PHE A 312 -13.16 -11.13 8.90
N PHE A 313 -11.87 -11.21 9.13
CA PHE A 313 -10.97 -12.14 8.44
C PHE A 313 -10.71 -13.42 9.26
N LEU A 314 -10.56 -13.29 10.57
CA LEU A 314 -10.26 -14.41 11.47
C LEU A 314 -11.36 -15.48 11.44
N LEU A 315 -12.61 -15.08 11.63
CA LEU A 315 -13.73 -16.02 11.75
C LEU A 315 -14.00 -16.79 10.45
N PRO A 316 -14.10 -16.14 9.26
CA PRO A 316 -14.22 -16.86 8.01
C PRO A 316 -12.97 -17.67 7.67
N GLY A 317 -11.76 -17.17 7.99
CA GLY A 317 -10.50 -17.90 7.83
C GLY A 317 -10.51 -19.21 8.60
N LEU A 318 -10.92 -19.17 9.86
CA LEU A 318 -11.05 -20.35 10.70
C LEU A 318 -12.13 -21.30 10.17
N ALA A 319 -13.30 -20.79 9.80
CA ALA A 319 -14.39 -21.60 9.25
C ALA A 319 -13.98 -22.30 7.95
N TYR A 320 -13.25 -21.58 7.07
CA TYR A 320 -12.68 -22.18 5.87
C TYR A 320 -11.68 -23.28 6.21
N GLY A 321 -10.71 -22.97 7.07
CA GLY A 321 -9.64 -23.90 7.46
C GLY A 321 -10.18 -25.21 8.00
N ILE A 322 -11.16 -25.16 8.90
CA ILE A 322 -11.82 -26.34 9.45
C ILE A 322 -12.60 -27.10 8.37
N ALA A 323 -13.41 -26.42 7.58
CA ALA A 323 -14.28 -27.05 6.58
C ALA A 323 -13.51 -27.62 5.39
N ALA A 324 -12.40 -27.00 5.00
CA ALA A 324 -11.48 -27.47 3.97
C ALA A 324 -10.47 -28.50 4.48
N LYS A 325 -10.47 -28.79 5.79
CA LYS A 325 -9.52 -29.69 6.48
C LYS A 325 -8.07 -29.19 6.45
N GLU A 326 -7.87 -27.90 6.30
CA GLU A 326 -6.57 -27.22 6.40
C GLU A 326 -6.13 -26.96 7.86
N VAL A 327 -7.08 -27.13 8.79
CA VAL A 327 -6.90 -26.98 10.23
C VAL A 327 -7.67 -28.11 10.93
N LYS A 328 -6.98 -28.88 11.78
CA LYS A 328 -7.52 -30.02 12.50
C LYS A 328 -7.67 -29.78 14.00
N ASN A 329 -6.86 -28.87 14.54
CA ASN A 329 -6.80 -28.59 15.97
C ASN A 329 -6.33 -27.16 16.24
N ASP A 330 -6.37 -26.74 17.49
CA ASP A 330 -5.97 -25.42 17.96
C ASP A 330 -4.47 -25.12 17.76
N LYS A 331 -3.60 -26.12 17.83
CA LYS A 331 -2.16 -25.98 17.59
C LYS A 331 -1.89 -25.56 16.15
N GLU A 332 -2.56 -26.19 15.18
CA GLU A 332 -2.43 -25.83 13.77
C GLU A 332 -2.95 -24.41 13.48
N VAL A 333 -3.99 -23.94 14.21
CA VAL A 333 -4.43 -22.54 14.15
C VAL A 333 -3.32 -21.62 14.65
N ALA A 334 -2.75 -21.93 15.83
CA ALA A 334 -1.67 -21.15 16.41
C ALA A 334 -0.45 -21.09 15.50
N GLU A 335 -0.03 -22.23 14.91
CA GLU A 335 1.09 -22.29 13.97
C GLU A 335 0.87 -21.40 12.74
N LYS A 336 -0.34 -21.38 12.17
CA LYS A 336 -0.68 -20.52 11.05
C LYS A 336 -0.61 -19.02 11.43
N ILE A 337 -1.11 -18.67 12.63
CA ILE A 337 -0.99 -17.30 13.16
C ILE A 337 0.48 -16.95 13.41
N PHE A 338 1.27 -17.85 14.01
CA PHE A 338 2.70 -17.61 14.24
C PHE A 338 3.46 -17.38 12.94
N LYS A 339 3.15 -18.17 11.89
CA LYS A 339 3.74 -17.96 10.58
C LYS A 339 3.41 -16.59 10.00
N SER A 340 2.14 -16.17 10.09
CA SER A 340 1.73 -14.84 9.63
C SER A 340 2.43 -13.72 10.39
N ILE A 341 2.63 -13.85 11.70
CA ILE A 341 3.36 -12.85 12.49
C ILE A 341 4.86 -12.91 12.19
N ALA A 342 5.44 -14.09 11.94
CA ALA A 342 6.84 -14.22 11.53
C ALA A 342 7.11 -13.51 10.19
N ASP A 343 6.17 -13.54 9.26
CA ASP A 343 6.25 -12.79 7.99
C ASP A 343 6.28 -11.26 8.22
N MET A 344 5.84 -10.79 9.40
CA MET A 344 5.89 -9.37 9.81
C MET A 344 7.21 -8.97 10.49
N ALA A 345 8.14 -9.90 10.75
CA ALA A 345 9.39 -9.58 11.43
C ALA A 345 10.19 -8.43 10.79
N PRO A 346 10.31 -8.34 9.45
CA PRO A 346 10.96 -7.19 8.80
C PRO A 346 10.28 -5.87 9.12
N PHE A 347 8.93 -5.85 9.16
CA PHE A 347 8.18 -4.66 9.53
C PHE A 347 8.41 -4.24 10.99
N ILE A 348 8.46 -5.20 11.92
CA ILE A 348 8.67 -4.90 13.35
C ILE A 348 10.03 -4.22 13.56
N VAL A 349 11.09 -4.73 12.93
CA VAL A 349 12.45 -4.14 13.00
C VAL A 349 12.48 -2.78 12.32
N LEU A 350 11.83 -2.64 11.15
CA LEU A 350 11.68 -1.36 10.47
C LEU A 350 10.94 -0.34 11.35
N ALA A 351 9.86 -0.75 12.01
CA ALA A 351 9.07 0.11 12.90
C ALA A 351 9.90 0.61 14.08
N PHE A 352 10.80 -0.22 14.63
CA PHE A 352 11.76 0.23 15.66
C PHE A 352 12.65 1.35 15.12
N ALA A 353 13.33 1.14 14.00
CA ALA A 353 14.24 2.13 13.43
C ALA A 353 13.52 3.43 13.01
N ALA A 354 12.35 3.29 12.38
CA ALA A 354 11.53 4.42 11.95
C ALA A 354 10.98 5.23 13.12
N SER A 355 10.50 4.57 14.19
CA SER A 355 9.98 5.25 15.37
C SER A 355 11.05 6.09 16.06
N GLN A 356 12.29 5.59 16.16
CA GLN A 356 13.40 6.35 16.72
C GLN A 356 13.74 7.58 15.85
N MET A 357 13.85 7.40 14.55
CA MET A 357 14.12 8.51 13.62
C MET A 357 13.05 9.60 13.72
N ILE A 358 11.77 9.23 13.71
CA ILE A 358 10.65 10.18 13.84
C ILE A 358 10.67 10.87 15.21
N ALA A 359 10.96 10.14 16.28
CA ALA A 359 11.10 10.72 17.62
C ALA A 359 12.24 11.74 17.69
N PHE A 360 13.42 11.42 17.14
CA PHE A 360 14.54 12.35 17.11
C PHE A 360 14.22 13.60 16.29
N PHE A 361 13.54 13.42 15.15
CA PHE A 361 13.08 14.51 14.30
C PHE A 361 12.09 15.42 15.03
N ASN A 362 11.23 14.85 15.88
CA ASN A 362 10.25 15.56 16.68
C ASN A 362 10.90 16.25 17.90
N TRP A 363 11.68 15.51 18.71
CA TRP A 363 12.33 16.05 19.92
C TRP A 363 13.34 17.15 19.63
N SER A 364 14.01 17.09 18.47
CA SER A 364 14.90 18.15 18.03
C SER A 364 14.17 19.40 17.53
N ASN A 365 12.86 19.35 17.32
CA ASN A 365 12.05 20.37 16.64
C ASN A 365 12.41 20.58 15.15
N ILE A 366 13.35 19.80 14.58
CA ILE A 366 13.75 19.92 13.17
C ILE A 366 12.53 19.68 12.28
N GLY A 367 11.69 18.68 12.60
CA GLY A 367 10.47 18.37 11.84
C GLY A 367 9.52 19.56 11.75
N SER A 368 9.19 20.17 12.87
CA SER A 368 8.31 21.34 12.93
C SER A 368 8.89 22.54 12.18
N ILE A 369 10.17 22.84 12.38
CA ILE A 369 10.83 23.97 11.71
C ILE A 369 10.90 23.75 10.19
N LEU A 370 11.26 22.54 9.75
CA LEU A 370 11.30 22.20 8.32
C LEU A 370 9.90 22.29 7.68
N ALA A 371 8.87 21.83 8.39
CA ALA A 371 7.50 21.91 7.91
C ALA A 371 7.01 23.36 7.78
N ILE A 372 7.29 24.21 8.79
CA ILE A 372 6.93 25.64 8.76
C ILE A 372 7.68 26.34 7.63
N LYS A 373 9.01 26.21 7.58
CA LYS A 373 9.82 26.87 6.54
C LYS A 373 9.52 26.36 5.13
N GLY A 374 9.23 25.07 4.99
CA GLY A 374 8.78 24.49 3.74
C GLY A 374 7.42 25.03 3.30
N ALA A 375 6.46 25.17 4.22
CA ALA A 375 5.16 25.77 3.93
C ALA A 375 5.30 27.26 3.53
N GLU A 376 6.10 28.04 4.25
CA GLU A 376 6.41 29.45 3.90
C GLU A 376 7.00 29.56 2.49
N LEU A 377 7.96 28.69 2.16
CA LEU A 377 8.59 28.67 0.82
C LEU A 377 7.58 28.34 -0.28
N LEU A 378 6.73 27.32 -0.08
CA LEU A 378 5.71 26.94 -1.04
C LEU A 378 4.68 28.08 -1.26
N GLN A 379 4.30 28.79 -0.19
CA GLN A 379 3.44 29.96 -0.27
C GLN A 379 4.12 31.11 -1.00
N ALA A 380 5.37 31.42 -0.69
CA ALA A 380 6.13 32.48 -1.34
C ALA A 380 6.31 32.24 -2.86
N LEU A 381 6.43 30.96 -3.25
CA LEU A 381 6.50 30.56 -4.66
C LEU A 381 5.13 30.47 -5.34
N ASN A 382 4.03 30.74 -4.63
CA ASN A 382 2.66 30.49 -5.09
C ASN A 382 2.45 29.04 -5.61
N PHE A 383 3.22 28.07 -5.11
CA PHE A 383 3.15 26.68 -5.48
C PHE A 383 2.32 25.91 -4.43
N THR A 384 1.03 26.15 -4.45
CA THR A 384 0.04 25.55 -3.53
C THR A 384 -1.12 24.92 -4.31
N GLY A 385 -2.07 24.34 -3.62
CA GLY A 385 -3.25 23.75 -4.24
C GLY A 385 -2.97 22.48 -5.04
N LEU A 386 -3.75 22.29 -6.10
CA LEU A 386 -3.67 21.12 -6.95
C LEU A 386 -2.30 20.93 -7.63
N PRO A 387 -1.62 21.98 -8.16
CA PRO A 387 -0.29 21.83 -8.75
C PRO A 387 0.75 21.25 -7.77
N MET A 388 0.72 21.71 -6.52
CA MET A 388 1.59 21.20 -5.45
C MET A 388 1.31 19.73 -5.17
N MET A 389 0.05 19.34 -5.05
CA MET A 389 -0.35 17.95 -4.81
C MET A 389 0.04 17.04 -5.96
N ILE A 390 -0.11 17.47 -7.22
CA ILE A 390 0.36 16.71 -8.39
C ILE A 390 1.89 16.62 -8.38
N GLY A 391 2.60 17.70 -8.05
CA GLY A 391 4.05 17.68 -7.87
C GLY A 391 4.47 16.64 -6.83
N PHE A 392 3.76 16.56 -5.72
CA PHE A 392 4.02 15.57 -4.67
C PHE A 392 3.75 14.14 -5.15
N VAL A 393 2.65 13.90 -5.90
CA VAL A 393 2.39 12.60 -6.55
C VAL A 393 3.58 12.19 -7.43
N LEU A 394 4.13 13.11 -8.24
CA LEU A 394 5.26 12.82 -9.12
C LEU A 394 6.57 12.55 -8.35
N ILE A 395 6.81 13.27 -7.25
CA ILE A 395 7.93 12.98 -6.33
C ILE A 395 7.79 11.57 -5.78
N CYS A 396 6.61 11.20 -5.27
CA CYS A 396 6.34 9.87 -4.74
C CYS A 396 6.54 8.78 -5.80
N ALA A 397 6.06 9.01 -7.03
CA ALA A 397 6.26 8.11 -8.16
C ALA A 397 7.74 7.92 -8.51
N PHE A 398 8.53 8.99 -8.47
CA PHE A 398 9.97 8.91 -8.70
C PHE A 398 10.69 8.14 -7.59
N VAL A 399 10.38 8.44 -6.31
CA VAL A 399 10.96 7.73 -5.16
C VAL A 399 10.59 6.24 -5.20
N ASN A 400 9.39 5.90 -5.67
CA ASN A 400 8.94 4.52 -5.81
C ASN A 400 9.78 3.69 -6.81
N LEU A 401 10.38 4.31 -7.80
CA LEU A 401 11.30 3.61 -8.71
C LEU A 401 12.58 3.16 -7.99
N LEU A 402 12.95 3.81 -6.88
CA LEU A 402 14.18 3.55 -6.13
C LEU A 402 13.95 2.72 -4.88
N ILE A 403 12.81 2.87 -4.21
CA ILE A 403 12.47 2.20 -2.95
C ILE A 403 11.14 1.46 -3.14
N ALA A 404 11.15 0.14 -3.20
CA ALA A 404 9.95 -0.66 -3.44
C ALA A 404 8.96 -0.72 -2.25
N SER A 405 9.46 -0.63 -1.00
CA SER A 405 8.63 -0.75 0.19
C SER A 405 7.75 0.48 0.42
N ALA A 406 6.43 0.33 0.32
CA ALA A 406 5.46 1.41 0.56
C ALA A 406 5.54 1.96 2.00
N SER A 407 5.67 1.08 3.00
CA SER A 407 5.79 1.52 4.40
C SER A 407 7.07 2.30 4.65
N ALA A 408 8.22 1.83 4.13
CA ALA A 408 9.50 2.52 4.29
C ALA A 408 9.50 3.90 3.62
N LYS A 409 8.96 4.01 2.39
CA LYS A 409 8.82 5.30 1.70
C LYS A 409 7.94 6.27 2.46
N TRP A 410 6.77 5.78 2.92
CA TRP A 410 5.86 6.65 3.64
C TRP A 410 6.41 7.09 4.99
N ALA A 411 7.09 6.20 5.72
CA ALA A 411 7.77 6.56 6.95
C ALA A 411 8.91 7.59 6.74
N LEU A 412 9.49 7.63 5.52
CA LEU A 412 10.48 8.62 5.13
C LEU A 412 9.84 9.97 4.75
N LEU A 413 8.76 9.94 3.95
CA LEU A 413 8.16 11.14 3.38
C LEU A 413 7.15 11.82 4.32
N ALA A 414 6.38 11.03 5.08
CA ALA A 414 5.30 11.54 5.91
C ALA A 414 5.77 12.57 6.96
N PRO A 415 6.87 12.35 7.71
CA PRO A 415 7.31 13.32 8.72
C PRO A 415 7.66 14.71 8.17
N ILE A 416 7.91 14.80 6.86
CA ILE A 416 8.24 16.04 6.17
C ILE A 416 6.96 16.66 5.57
N PHE A 417 6.27 15.90 4.73
CA PHE A 417 5.18 16.45 3.89
C PHE A 417 3.84 16.55 4.61
N VAL A 418 3.53 15.65 5.54
CA VAL A 418 2.27 15.70 6.27
C VAL A 418 2.16 16.96 7.13
N PRO A 419 3.12 17.28 8.03
CA PRO A 419 3.04 18.50 8.82
C PRO A 419 3.18 19.76 7.95
N MET A 420 3.99 19.74 6.87
CA MET A 420 4.14 20.85 5.94
C MET A 420 2.82 21.22 5.26
N PHE A 421 2.10 20.23 4.73
CA PHE A 421 0.82 20.45 4.06
C PHE A 421 -0.30 20.75 5.07
N LEU A 422 -0.19 20.24 6.29
CA LEU A 422 -1.09 20.57 7.39
C LEU A 422 -1.01 22.06 7.74
N TYR A 423 0.18 22.65 7.79
CA TYR A 423 0.36 24.10 7.96
C TYR A 423 -0.16 24.93 6.77
N LEU A 424 -0.29 24.32 5.59
CA LEU A 424 -0.94 24.95 4.43
C LEU A 424 -2.47 24.76 4.43
N GLY A 425 -3.05 24.14 5.47
CA GLY A 425 -4.49 23.91 5.62
C GLY A 425 -5.01 22.64 4.96
N TYR A 426 -4.14 21.76 4.45
CA TYR A 426 -4.54 20.49 3.87
C TYR A 426 -4.60 19.38 4.91
N SER A 427 -5.58 18.49 4.78
CA SER A 427 -5.70 17.35 5.71
C SER A 427 -4.59 16.33 5.49
N PRO A 428 -4.21 15.57 6.54
CA PRO A 428 -3.31 14.43 6.39
C PRO A 428 -3.86 13.35 5.43
N ALA A 429 -5.19 13.25 5.30
CA ALA A 429 -5.85 12.31 4.40
C ALA A 429 -5.52 12.60 2.92
N VAL A 430 -5.55 13.87 2.48
CA VAL A 430 -5.21 14.20 1.09
C VAL A 430 -3.73 14.02 0.82
N THR A 431 -2.88 14.33 1.78
CA THR A 431 -1.43 14.11 1.67
C THR A 431 -1.11 12.63 1.51
N GLN A 432 -1.72 11.78 2.35
CA GLN A 432 -1.57 10.33 2.23
C GLN A 432 -2.12 9.81 0.90
N MET A 433 -3.26 10.35 0.43
CA MET A 433 -3.84 9.90 -0.84
C MET A 433 -2.96 10.28 -2.04
N ALA A 434 -2.39 11.47 -2.06
CA ALA A 434 -1.43 11.88 -3.09
C ALA A 434 -0.19 10.95 -3.11
N TYR A 435 0.35 10.61 -1.92
CA TYR A 435 1.39 9.60 -1.77
C TYR A 435 0.97 8.25 -2.38
N ARG A 436 -0.22 7.75 -2.03
CA ARG A 436 -0.73 6.44 -2.47
C ARG A 436 -0.88 6.35 -3.99
N VAL A 437 -1.32 7.41 -4.64
CA VAL A 437 -1.36 7.49 -6.11
C VAL A 437 0.05 7.38 -6.69
N GLY A 438 0.99 8.20 -6.20
CA GLY A 438 2.38 8.19 -6.67
C GLY A 438 3.08 6.85 -6.44
N ASP A 439 2.88 6.25 -5.26
CA ASP A 439 3.41 4.94 -4.91
C ASP A 439 2.96 3.83 -5.87
N SER A 440 1.69 3.83 -6.25
CA SER A 440 1.09 2.73 -7.00
C SER A 440 1.39 2.77 -8.50
N ILE A 441 1.39 3.95 -9.11
CA ILE A 441 1.44 4.10 -10.58
C ILE A 441 2.74 3.60 -11.22
N THR A 442 3.84 3.54 -10.48
CA THR A 442 5.14 3.07 -10.96
C THR A 442 5.52 1.67 -10.49
N ASN A 443 4.74 1.05 -9.62
CA ASN A 443 4.96 -0.34 -9.17
C ASN A 443 5.07 -1.35 -10.32
N PRO A 444 4.25 -1.28 -11.39
CA PRO A 444 4.34 -2.26 -12.46
C PRO A 444 5.68 -2.26 -13.20
N ILE A 445 6.36 -1.12 -13.24
CA ILE A 445 7.59 -0.92 -14.02
C ILE A 445 8.87 -0.86 -13.19
N THR A 446 8.78 -0.90 -11.86
CA THR A 446 9.99 -0.91 -11.03
C THR A 446 10.54 -2.32 -10.87
N PRO A 447 11.82 -2.55 -11.29
CA PRO A 447 12.47 -3.84 -11.08
C PRO A 447 12.84 -4.08 -9.60
N MET A 448 12.73 -3.06 -8.76
CA MET A 448 13.02 -3.14 -7.33
C MET A 448 11.94 -3.90 -6.55
N LEU A 449 10.74 -4.07 -7.12
CA LEU A 449 9.68 -4.86 -6.50
C LEU A 449 10.06 -6.35 -6.55
N PRO A 450 10.15 -7.05 -5.40
CA PRO A 450 10.63 -8.46 -5.36
C PRO A 450 9.83 -9.40 -6.26
N TYR A 451 8.53 -9.13 -6.42
CA TYR A 451 7.62 -9.94 -7.24
C TYR A 451 7.86 -9.81 -8.74
N PHE A 452 8.66 -8.82 -9.18
CA PHE A 452 9.02 -8.68 -10.58
C PHE A 452 9.89 -9.88 -11.05
N ALA A 453 10.79 -10.37 -10.21
CA ALA A 453 11.59 -11.56 -10.48
C ALA A 453 10.71 -12.83 -10.59
N ILE A 454 9.65 -12.91 -9.77
CA ILE A 454 8.67 -14.01 -9.82
C ILE A 454 7.88 -13.94 -11.13
N LEU A 455 7.41 -12.76 -11.54
CA LEU A 455 6.76 -12.57 -12.84
C LEU A 455 7.65 -13.02 -13.99
N LEU A 456 8.94 -12.63 -13.97
CA LEU A 456 9.91 -13.04 -15.00
C LEU A 456 10.06 -14.57 -15.01
N SER A 457 10.12 -15.21 -13.86
CA SER A 457 10.20 -16.68 -13.76
C SER A 457 8.97 -17.36 -14.38
N PHE A 458 7.76 -16.86 -14.08
CA PHE A 458 6.53 -17.36 -14.71
C PHE A 458 6.48 -17.12 -16.21
N ALA A 459 6.91 -15.94 -16.66
CA ALA A 459 6.91 -15.59 -18.08
C ALA A 459 7.86 -16.48 -18.89
N LYS A 460 9.03 -16.83 -18.34
CA LYS A 460 10.00 -17.72 -18.98
C LYS A 460 9.52 -19.16 -19.17
N ARG A 461 8.48 -19.59 -18.49
CA ARG A 461 7.84 -20.90 -18.74
C ARG A 461 7.16 -20.94 -20.11
N TYR A 462 6.65 -19.79 -20.58
CA TYR A 462 5.93 -19.68 -21.85
C TYR A 462 6.80 -19.15 -22.98
N ASP A 463 7.82 -18.32 -22.68
CA ASP A 463 8.80 -17.83 -23.65
C ASP A 463 10.17 -17.68 -22.95
N LYS A 464 11.11 -18.57 -23.30
CA LYS A 464 12.47 -18.59 -22.75
C LYS A 464 13.27 -17.33 -23.05
N ASN A 465 12.91 -16.59 -24.11
CA ASN A 465 13.64 -15.39 -24.57
C ASN A 465 13.12 -14.11 -23.91
N ILE A 466 12.07 -14.19 -23.11
CA ILE A 466 11.51 -13.01 -22.45
C ILE A 466 12.49 -12.46 -21.42
N GLY A 467 12.76 -11.16 -21.51
CA GLY A 467 13.66 -10.46 -20.60
C GLY A 467 12.95 -9.35 -19.80
N ILE A 468 13.67 -8.76 -18.87
CA ILE A 468 13.20 -7.64 -18.02
C ILE A 468 12.65 -6.49 -18.88
N GLY A 469 13.40 -6.08 -19.93
CA GLY A 469 12.98 -4.99 -20.82
C GLY A 469 11.66 -5.29 -21.55
N THR A 470 11.42 -6.56 -21.93
CA THR A 470 10.16 -6.98 -22.56
C THR A 470 8.98 -6.86 -21.58
N LEU A 471 9.17 -7.30 -20.33
CA LEU A 471 8.15 -7.18 -19.30
C LEU A 471 7.84 -5.72 -19.00
N ILE A 472 8.85 -4.90 -18.73
CA ILE A 472 8.68 -3.48 -18.44
C ILE A 472 7.99 -2.76 -19.59
N SER A 473 8.43 -3.00 -20.84
CA SER A 473 7.76 -2.38 -22.02
C SER A 473 6.32 -2.82 -22.22
N SER A 474 5.96 -4.00 -21.72
CA SER A 474 4.57 -4.50 -21.73
C SER A 474 3.71 -3.96 -20.59
N LEU A 475 4.34 -3.63 -19.45
CA LEU A 475 3.72 -3.07 -18.26
C LEU A 475 3.62 -1.53 -18.31
N LEU A 476 4.50 -0.89 -19.09
CA LEU A 476 4.56 0.58 -19.19
C LEU A 476 3.23 1.24 -19.60
N PRO A 477 2.43 0.70 -20.55
CA PRO A 477 1.13 1.26 -20.86
C PRO A 477 0.19 1.30 -19.64
N PHE A 478 0.20 0.28 -18.77
CA PHE A 478 -0.59 0.30 -17.55
C PHE A 478 -0.13 1.42 -16.61
N SER A 479 1.18 1.54 -16.35
CA SER A 479 1.71 2.62 -15.50
C SER A 479 1.32 3.99 -16.02
N VAL A 480 1.47 4.25 -17.32
CA VAL A 480 1.16 5.55 -17.93
C VAL A 480 -0.34 5.86 -17.84
N PHE A 481 -1.21 4.95 -18.26
CA PHE A 481 -2.65 5.21 -18.28
C PHE A 481 -3.27 5.17 -16.88
N PHE A 482 -2.75 4.37 -15.96
CA PHE A 482 -3.12 4.45 -14.54
C PHE A 482 -2.71 5.79 -13.94
N ALA A 483 -1.50 6.27 -14.24
CA ALA A 483 -1.05 7.59 -13.79
C ALA A 483 -1.97 8.70 -14.29
N ILE A 484 -2.26 8.74 -15.60
CA ILE A 484 -3.12 9.75 -16.21
C ILE A 484 -4.51 9.69 -15.57
N GLY A 485 -5.14 8.51 -15.54
CA GLY A 485 -6.49 8.36 -15.02
C GLY A 485 -6.60 8.68 -13.54
N TRP A 486 -5.61 8.26 -12.74
CA TRP A 486 -5.63 8.49 -11.31
C TRP A 486 -5.33 9.96 -10.94
N ILE A 487 -4.40 10.62 -11.66
CA ILE A 487 -4.16 12.06 -11.48
C ILE A 487 -5.40 12.87 -11.87
N ILE A 488 -6.10 12.49 -12.95
CA ILE A 488 -7.36 13.15 -13.34
C ILE A 488 -8.43 12.92 -12.26
N LEU A 489 -8.60 11.69 -11.76
CA LEU A 489 -9.54 11.40 -10.67
C LEU A 489 -9.20 12.23 -9.42
N PHE A 490 -7.93 12.27 -9.05
CA PHE A 490 -7.44 13.04 -7.90
C PHE A 490 -7.71 14.54 -8.10
N ALA A 491 -7.46 15.07 -9.29
CA ALA A 491 -7.75 16.45 -9.62
C ALA A 491 -9.24 16.79 -9.53
N ILE A 492 -10.11 15.92 -10.07
CA ILE A 492 -11.58 16.08 -9.95
C ILE A 492 -11.99 16.06 -8.47
N TRP A 493 -11.47 15.10 -7.69
CA TRP A 493 -11.77 14.97 -6.27
C TRP A 493 -11.36 16.21 -5.48
N PHE A 494 -10.15 16.70 -5.77
CA PHE A 494 -9.57 17.88 -5.15
C PHE A 494 -10.37 19.16 -5.49
N LEU A 495 -10.68 19.38 -6.77
CA LEU A 495 -11.39 20.59 -7.22
C LEU A 495 -12.84 20.64 -6.76
N LEU A 496 -13.49 19.48 -6.63
CA LEU A 496 -14.87 19.40 -6.14
C LEU A 496 -14.95 19.37 -4.60
N GLY A 497 -13.81 19.30 -3.89
CA GLY A 497 -13.77 19.22 -2.43
C GLY A 497 -14.46 17.97 -1.87
N LEU A 498 -14.46 16.84 -2.64
CA LEU A 498 -15.13 15.62 -2.23
C LEU A 498 -14.47 14.99 -1.00
N PRO A 499 -15.23 14.34 -0.11
CA PRO A 499 -14.65 13.62 1.02
C PRO A 499 -13.82 12.43 0.53
N LEU A 500 -12.62 12.26 1.10
CA LEU A 500 -11.73 11.14 0.81
C LEU A 500 -12.17 9.87 1.53
N GLY A 501 -12.74 10.04 2.72
CA GLY A 501 -13.29 9.01 3.57
C GLY A 501 -14.40 9.55 4.47
N PRO A 502 -15.00 8.72 5.33
CA PRO A 502 -16.02 9.16 6.28
C PRO A 502 -15.46 10.20 7.26
N GLY A 503 -15.86 11.47 7.07
CA GLY A 503 -15.41 12.59 7.89
C GLY A 503 -14.06 13.20 7.50
N ASP A 504 -13.40 12.67 6.49
CA ASP A 504 -12.09 13.12 6.03
C ASP A 504 -12.20 13.86 4.69
N TYR A 505 -11.80 15.12 4.67
CA TYR A 505 -11.92 16.03 3.52
C TYR A 505 -10.54 16.46 3.02
N ILE A 506 -10.51 17.25 1.94
CA ILE A 506 -9.28 17.80 1.35
C ILE A 506 -8.61 18.79 2.32
N TYR A 507 -9.41 19.68 2.90
CA TYR A 507 -8.95 20.71 3.83
C TYR A 507 -9.31 20.35 5.27
N LEU A 508 -8.55 20.88 6.20
CA LEU A 508 -8.91 20.86 7.62
C LEU A 508 -10.24 21.58 7.83
N LYS A 509 -11.07 21.01 8.68
CA LYS A 509 -12.33 21.65 9.12
C LYS A 509 -12.17 22.22 10.50
#